data_156e39da5b56927fbd918158a8af1766
#
_entry.id   156e39da5b56927fbd918158a8af1766
#
_cell.length_a   1.000
_cell.length_b   1.000
_cell.length_c   1.000
_cell.angle_alpha   90.00
_cell.angle_beta   90.00
_cell.angle_gamma   90.00
#
_symmetry.space_group_name_H-M   'P 1'
#
loop_
_entity.id
_entity.type
_entity.pdbx_description
1 polymer ?
#
loop_
_entity_poly.entity_id
_entity_poly.type
_entity_poly.pdbx_seq_one_letter_code
_entity_poly.pdbx_strand_id
1 'polypeptide(L)'
;MLSERSRSSTTKLLTLNPQLPPLMRLKQFIFPCYDEDNGAYSVLLLVVRVFFGIMFLTHGYDKLMAHAAMADGFADPLGLGSFLSFWMVVFAELVCSLALIFGILQRVVLIPMIITMIVAFFMVHSGMPFAAKELSFIYMAIFILLFITGPGKYSFDAVIGNYVLPDRGNVE
;
A
#
# COMPACT_ATOMS: atom_id res chain seq x y z
N MET A 1 37.24 14.94 -9.53
CA MET A 1 36.27 14.43 -10.51
C MET A 1 35.50 13.15 -10.07
N LEU A 2 35.57 12.78 -8.78
CA LEU A 2 34.87 11.58 -8.22
C LEU A 2 33.78 11.94 -7.18
N SER A 3 33.55 13.23 -6.90
CA SER A 3 32.66 13.71 -5.82
C SER A 3 31.21 14.00 -6.29
N GLU A 4 30.96 14.13 -7.57
CA GLU A 4 29.64 14.52 -8.09
C GLU A 4 28.73 13.32 -8.43
N ARG A 5 29.30 12.12 -8.64
CA ARG A 5 28.48 10.92 -8.94
C ARG A 5 27.66 10.39 -7.77
N SER A 6 28.06 10.68 -6.52
CA SER A 6 27.39 10.16 -5.32
C SER A 6 26.12 10.92 -4.92
N ARG A 7 25.95 12.17 -5.35
CA ARG A 7 24.77 12.99 -4.98
C ARG A 7 23.55 12.82 -5.88
N SER A 8 23.71 12.21 -7.05
CA SER A 8 22.62 12.08 -8.02
C SER A 8 21.67 10.91 -7.75
N SER A 9 22.09 9.91 -6.98
CA SER A 9 21.31 8.66 -6.82
C SER A 9 20.16 8.74 -5.85
N THR A 10 20.24 9.58 -4.81
CA THR A 10 19.25 9.59 -3.72
C THR A 10 17.99 10.38 -4.04
N THR A 11 18.04 11.30 -5.00
CA THR A 11 16.91 12.20 -5.31
C THR A 11 15.99 11.66 -6.42
N LYS A 12 16.40 10.59 -7.11
CA LYS A 12 15.63 10.03 -8.24
C LYS A 12 14.42 9.17 -7.85
N LEU A 13 14.27 8.82 -6.57
CA LEU A 13 13.24 7.88 -6.10
C LEU A 13 11.81 8.42 -6.16
N LEU A 14 11.61 9.72 -6.30
CA LEU A 14 10.27 10.35 -6.24
C LEU A 14 9.98 11.36 -7.37
N THR A 15 10.91 11.61 -8.27
CA THR A 15 10.68 12.61 -9.33
C THR A 15 9.93 11.99 -10.51
N LEU A 16 8.61 12.16 -10.51
CA LEU A 16 7.80 12.03 -11.71
C LEU A 16 8.38 12.95 -12.79
N ASN A 17 8.77 12.40 -13.94
CA ASN A 17 9.30 13.22 -15.02
C ASN A 17 8.21 14.21 -15.50
N PRO A 18 8.38 15.53 -15.29
CA PRO A 18 7.37 16.53 -15.66
C PRO A 18 7.15 16.66 -17.16
N GLN A 19 8.06 16.14 -17.98
CA GLN A 19 8.00 16.18 -19.45
C GLN A 19 7.07 15.10 -20.04
N LEU A 20 6.68 14.07 -19.22
CA LEU A 20 5.81 13.01 -19.70
C LEU A 20 4.34 13.45 -19.73
N PRO A 21 3.54 12.96 -20.71
CA PRO A 21 2.11 13.19 -20.76
C PRO A 21 1.43 12.65 -19.49
N PRO A 22 0.27 13.23 -19.09
CA PRO A 22 -0.39 12.90 -17.80
C PRO A 22 -0.63 11.39 -17.59
N LEU A 23 -1.02 10.69 -18.65
CA LEU A 23 -1.27 9.24 -18.61
C LEU A 23 0.03 8.44 -18.31
N MET A 24 1.16 8.84 -18.89
CA MET A 24 2.44 8.19 -18.61
C MET A 24 2.94 8.51 -17.20
N ARG A 25 2.70 9.71 -16.67
CA ARG A 25 3.00 10.05 -15.28
C ARG A 25 2.19 9.17 -14.31
N LEU A 26 0.91 8.94 -14.60
CA LEU A 26 0.08 8.05 -13.80
C LEU A 26 0.60 6.61 -13.84
N LYS A 27 0.98 6.10 -15.02
CA LYS A 27 1.59 4.77 -15.15
C LYS A 27 2.91 4.67 -14.38
N GLN A 28 3.78 5.67 -14.46
CA GLN A 28 5.04 5.72 -13.71
C GLN A 28 4.81 5.78 -12.18
N PHE A 29 3.73 6.44 -11.75
CA PHE A 29 3.35 6.48 -10.34
C PHE A 29 2.87 5.11 -9.85
N ILE A 30 2.03 4.40 -10.62
CA ILE A 30 1.49 3.08 -10.23
C ILE A 30 2.57 1.99 -10.37
N PHE A 31 3.34 2.01 -11.47
CA PHE A 31 4.37 1.03 -11.81
C PHE A 31 5.75 1.69 -11.90
N PRO A 32 6.40 1.99 -10.77
CA PRO A 32 7.71 2.63 -10.77
C PRO A 32 8.81 1.67 -11.26
N CYS A 33 9.75 2.20 -12.05
CA CYS A 33 10.98 1.49 -12.37
C CYS A 33 12.02 1.75 -11.28
N TYR A 34 12.74 0.72 -10.87
CA TYR A 34 13.78 0.79 -9.85
C TYR A 34 15.16 0.55 -10.47
N ASP A 35 16.14 1.40 -10.14
CA ASP A 35 17.54 1.20 -10.50
C ASP A 35 18.18 0.11 -9.63
N GLU A 36 19.22 -0.57 -10.13
CA GLU A 36 19.85 -1.72 -9.47
C GLU A 36 20.56 -1.41 -8.14
N ASP A 37 20.94 -0.16 -7.91
CA ASP A 37 21.78 0.26 -6.79
C ASP A 37 21.10 0.22 -5.39
N ASN A 38 19.79 -0.05 -5.29
CA ASN A 38 19.01 -0.02 -4.05
C ASN A 38 18.51 -1.39 -3.57
N GLY A 39 19.31 -2.46 -3.73
CA GLY A 39 18.91 -3.82 -3.38
C GLY A 39 18.46 -3.98 -1.92
N ALA A 40 19.24 -3.48 -0.96
CA ALA A 40 18.92 -3.60 0.47
C ALA A 40 17.62 -2.87 0.85
N TYR A 41 17.38 -1.68 0.30
CA TYR A 41 16.14 -0.94 0.50
C TYR A 41 14.93 -1.69 -0.07
N SER A 42 15.06 -2.26 -1.26
CA SER A 42 13.99 -3.05 -1.89
C SER A 42 13.67 -4.33 -1.11
N VAL A 43 14.69 -4.97 -0.51
CA VAL A 43 14.48 -6.13 0.39
C VAL A 43 13.75 -5.70 1.66
N LEU A 44 14.14 -4.58 2.27
CA LEU A 44 13.43 -4.06 3.44
C LEU A 44 11.94 -3.80 3.14
N LEU A 45 11.64 -3.16 2.00
CA LEU A 45 10.26 -2.92 1.58
C LEU A 45 9.49 -4.23 1.36
N LEU A 46 10.13 -5.24 0.76
CA LEU A 46 9.54 -6.56 0.60
C LEU A 46 9.18 -7.18 1.95
N VAL A 47 10.12 -7.18 2.90
CA VAL A 47 9.91 -7.76 4.25
C VAL A 47 8.78 -7.03 4.97
N VAL A 48 8.79 -5.70 5.01
CA VAL A 48 7.74 -4.91 5.67
C VAL A 48 6.38 -5.17 5.02
N ARG A 49 6.30 -5.18 3.68
CA ARG A 49 5.08 -5.43 2.94
C ARG A 49 4.49 -6.81 3.21
N VAL A 50 5.33 -7.85 3.13
CA VAL A 50 4.89 -9.24 3.37
C VAL A 50 4.47 -9.43 4.83
N PHE A 51 5.26 -8.93 5.78
CA PHE A 51 4.97 -9.08 7.20
C PHE A 51 3.65 -8.40 7.58
N PHE A 52 3.49 -7.12 7.27
CA PHE A 52 2.25 -6.39 7.60
C PHE A 52 1.06 -6.83 6.74
N GLY A 53 1.30 -7.25 5.51
CA GLY A 53 0.27 -7.85 4.67
C GLY A 53 -0.28 -9.15 5.24
N ILE A 54 0.58 -10.06 5.73
CA ILE A 54 0.16 -11.30 6.37
C ILE A 54 -0.59 -11.01 7.68
N MET A 55 -0.06 -10.14 8.53
CA MET A 55 -0.75 -9.78 9.77
C MET A 55 -2.15 -9.18 9.50
N PHE A 56 -2.27 -8.31 8.51
CA PHE A 56 -3.57 -7.70 8.17
C PHE A 56 -4.53 -8.72 7.54
N LEU A 57 -3.99 -9.66 6.77
CA LEU A 57 -4.74 -10.79 6.20
C LEU A 57 -5.39 -11.66 7.29
N THR A 58 -4.69 -11.92 8.41
CA THR A 58 -5.27 -12.73 9.51
C THR A 58 -6.50 -12.07 10.09
N HIS A 59 -6.52 -10.73 10.25
CA HIS A 59 -7.70 -10.00 10.71
C HIS A 59 -8.89 -10.13 9.75
N GLY A 60 -8.64 -10.07 8.44
CA GLY A 60 -9.67 -10.28 7.41
C GLY A 60 -10.19 -11.72 7.40
N TYR A 61 -9.30 -12.69 7.57
CA TYR A 61 -9.64 -14.10 7.63
C TYR A 61 -10.54 -14.40 8.86
N ASP A 62 -10.19 -13.90 10.04
CA ASP A 62 -10.97 -14.08 11.27
C ASP A 62 -12.38 -13.51 11.12
N LYS A 63 -12.52 -12.31 10.52
CA LYS A 63 -13.82 -11.72 10.22
C LYS A 63 -14.60 -12.55 9.21
N LEU A 64 -13.96 -13.04 8.16
CA LEU A 64 -14.61 -13.89 7.16
C LEU A 64 -15.18 -15.18 7.79
N MET A 65 -14.41 -15.83 8.68
CA MET A 65 -14.89 -17.03 9.39
C MET A 65 -16.05 -16.73 10.34
N ALA A 66 -16.05 -15.55 10.95
CA ALA A 66 -17.09 -15.10 11.88
C ALA A 66 -18.24 -14.32 11.21
N HIS A 67 -18.34 -14.30 9.87
CA HIS A 67 -19.26 -13.43 9.12
C HIS A 67 -20.72 -13.57 9.56
N ALA A 68 -21.21 -14.79 9.80
CA ALA A 68 -22.59 -15.04 10.19
C ALA A 68 -22.96 -14.44 11.56
N ALA A 69 -21.98 -14.27 12.45
CA ALA A 69 -22.18 -13.67 13.76
C ALA A 69 -21.92 -12.16 13.79
N MET A 70 -21.11 -11.65 12.85
CA MET A 70 -20.60 -10.28 12.90
C MET A 70 -21.25 -9.34 11.89
N ALA A 71 -21.72 -9.83 10.75
CA ALA A 71 -22.10 -8.97 9.62
C ALA A 71 -23.30 -8.06 9.93
N ASP A 72 -24.33 -8.59 10.60
CA ASP A 72 -25.58 -7.84 10.90
C ASP A 72 -25.41 -6.81 12.01
N GLY A 73 -24.46 -7.03 12.93
CA GLY A 73 -24.16 -6.14 14.07
C GLY A 73 -22.84 -5.36 13.91
N PHE A 74 -22.25 -5.34 12.72
CA PHE A 74 -20.97 -4.67 12.50
C PHE A 74 -21.07 -3.15 12.64
N ALA A 75 -20.01 -2.54 13.17
CA ALA A 75 -19.93 -1.09 13.30
C ALA A 75 -20.08 -0.40 11.93
N ASP A 76 -21.02 0.54 11.85
CA ASP A 76 -21.31 1.31 10.65
C ASP A 76 -21.17 2.82 10.90
N PRO A 77 -19.96 3.32 11.07
CA PRO A 77 -19.73 4.74 11.37
C PRO A 77 -20.01 5.67 10.19
N LEU A 78 -20.09 5.12 8.96
CA LEU A 78 -20.35 5.89 7.74
C LEU A 78 -21.82 5.90 7.32
N GLY A 79 -22.69 5.12 7.99
CA GLY A 79 -24.12 5.03 7.67
C GLY A 79 -24.42 4.28 6.37
N LEU A 80 -23.54 3.38 5.93
CA LEU A 80 -23.72 2.59 4.70
C LEU A 80 -24.55 1.31 4.92
N GLY A 81 -24.83 0.97 6.17
CA GLY A 81 -25.41 -0.29 6.62
C GLY A 81 -24.33 -1.29 7.08
N SER A 82 -24.60 -1.97 8.21
CA SER A 82 -23.67 -2.90 8.87
C SER A 82 -23.13 -3.98 7.92
N PHE A 83 -24.01 -4.56 7.11
CA PHE A 83 -23.64 -5.60 6.14
C PHE A 83 -22.63 -5.10 5.11
N LEU A 84 -22.89 -3.93 4.49
CA LEU A 84 -21.98 -3.37 3.49
C LEU A 84 -20.65 -2.94 4.12
N SER A 85 -20.70 -2.27 5.28
CA SER A 85 -19.51 -1.86 6.03
C SER A 85 -18.63 -3.06 6.40
N PHE A 86 -19.24 -4.17 6.82
CA PHE A 86 -18.53 -5.42 7.10
C PHE A 86 -17.77 -5.94 5.86
N TRP A 87 -18.44 -6.08 4.71
CA TRP A 87 -17.81 -6.62 3.51
C TRP A 87 -16.76 -5.69 2.91
N MET A 88 -16.91 -4.38 3.05
CA MET A 88 -15.87 -3.43 2.65
C MET A 88 -14.59 -3.61 3.49
N VAL A 89 -14.74 -3.81 4.80
CA VAL A 89 -13.60 -4.09 5.69
C VAL A 89 -12.96 -5.44 5.37
N VAL A 90 -13.75 -6.50 5.20
CA VAL A 90 -13.24 -7.83 4.79
C VAL A 90 -12.50 -7.75 3.45
N PHE A 91 -13.02 -7.02 2.48
CA PHE A 91 -12.34 -6.79 1.20
C PHE A 91 -10.97 -6.10 1.40
N ALA A 92 -10.92 -5.04 2.20
CA ALA A 92 -9.66 -4.32 2.47
C ALA A 92 -8.65 -5.19 3.24
N GLU A 93 -9.11 -5.97 4.20
CA GLU A 93 -8.24 -6.79 5.06
C GLU A 93 -7.83 -8.12 4.40
N LEU A 94 -8.65 -8.71 3.54
CA LEU A 94 -8.36 -9.99 2.90
C LEU A 94 -7.81 -9.81 1.48
N VAL A 95 -8.61 -9.23 0.58
CA VAL A 95 -8.25 -9.15 -0.84
C VAL A 95 -7.12 -8.17 -1.08
N CYS A 96 -7.20 -6.96 -0.49
CA CYS A 96 -6.14 -5.98 -0.66
C CYS A 96 -4.84 -6.41 0.02
N SER A 97 -4.89 -7.17 1.14
CA SER A 97 -3.69 -7.71 1.76
C SER A 97 -3.00 -8.75 0.90
N LEU A 98 -3.74 -9.65 0.25
CA LEU A 98 -3.15 -10.59 -0.71
C LEU A 98 -2.45 -9.85 -1.85
N ALA A 99 -3.12 -8.86 -2.44
CA ALA A 99 -2.53 -8.05 -3.50
C ALA A 99 -1.30 -7.27 -3.00
N LEU A 100 -1.32 -6.74 -1.76
CA LEU A 100 -0.18 -6.08 -1.13
C LEU A 100 1.00 -7.04 -0.96
N ILE A 101 0.80 -8.27 -0.48
CA ILE A 101 1.85 -9.27 -0.28
C ILE A 101 2.59 -9.52 -1.59
N PHE A 102 1.87 -9.71 -2.69
CA PHE A 102 2.48 -9.91 -4.01
C PHE A 102 2.99 -8.62 -4.66
N GLY A 103 2.57 -7.45 -4.17
CA GLY A 103 2.90 -6.14 -4.76
C GLY A 103 2.23 -5.93 -6.10
N ILE A 104 0.94 -6.27 -6.17
CA ILE A 104 0.07 -6.07 -7.32
C ILE A 104 -0.76 -4.81 -7.06
N LEU A 105 -0.64 -3.81 -7.94
CA LEU A 105 -1.32 -2.51 -7.81
C LEU A 105 -1.18 -1.92 -6.39
N GLN A 106 0.03 -2.02 -5.82
CA GLN A 106 0.27 -1.74 -4.40
C GLN A 106 -0.33 -0.40 -3.95
N ARG A 107 -0.12 0.68 -4.71
CA ARG A 107 -0.64 2.00 -4.35
C ARG A 107 -2.16 2.07 -4.37
N VAL A 108 -2.79 1.32 -5.27
CA VAL A 108 -4.26 1.27 -5.38
C VAL A 108 -4.87 0.52 -4.21
N VAL A 109 -4.33 -0.65 -3.87
CA VAL A 109 -4.86 -1.49 -2.78
C VAL A 109 -4.58 -0.90 -1.40
N LEU A 110 -3.55 -0.09 -1.25
CA LEU A 110 -3.28 0.63 0.00
C LEU A 110 -4.33 1.71 0.31
N ILE A 111 -5.03 2.26 -0.69
CA ILE A 111 -6.06 3.28 -0.47
C ILE A 111 -7.19 2.75 0.42
N PRO A 112 -7.92 1.66 0.07
CA PRO A 112 -8.96 1.13 0.94
C PRO A 112 -8.42 0.64 2.29
N MET A 113 -7.20 0.11 2.36
CA MET A 113 -6.57 -0.31 3.62
C MET A 113 -6.33 0.89 4.55
N ILE A 114 -5.80 2.00 4.03
CA ILE A 114 -5.58 3.24 4.79
C ILE A 114 -6.93 3.82 5.25
N ILE A 115 -7.93 3.89 4.37
CA ILE A 115 -9.27 4.39 4.71
C ILE A 115 -9.87 3.56 5.84
N THR A 116 -9.80 2.23 5.77
CA THR A 116 -10.30 1.34 6.83
C THR A 116 -9.63 1.64 8.17
N MET A 117 -8.31 1.86 8.20
CA MET A 117 -7.59 2.18 9.43
C MET A 117 -7.90 3.59 9.95
N ILE A 118 -8.11 4.58 9.08
CA ILE A 118 -8.57 5.92 9.46
C ILE A 118 -9.94 5.83 10.13
N VAL A 119 -10.90 5.14 9.51
CA VAL A 119 -12.25 4.96 10.05
C VAL A 119 -12.19 4.20 11.38
N ALA A 120 -11.40 3.14 11.48
CA ALA A 120 -11.23 2.40 12.72
C ALA A 120 -10.66 3.29 13.84
N PHE A 121 -9.63 4.07 13.56
CA PHE A 121 -8.96 4.91 14.56
C PHE A 121 -9.80 6.09 15.03
N PHE A 122 -10.39 6.85 14.08
CA PHE A 122 -11.08 8.10 14.39
C PHE A 122 -12.56 7.94 14.71
N MET A 123 -13.23 6.93 14.15
CA MET A 123 -14.68 6.77 14.28
C MET A 123 -15.06 5.59 15.16
N VAL A 124 -14.59 4.36 14.84
CA VAL A 124 -14.99 3.16 15.59
C VAL A 124 -14.46 3.19 17.03
N HIS A 125 -13.18 3.56 17.21
CA HIS A 125 -12.53 3.66 18.53
C HIS A 125 -12.54 5.09 19.10
N SER A 126 -13.46 5.96 18.61
CA SER A 126 -13.58 7.32 19.12
C SER A 126 -13.88 7.32 20.62
N GLY A 127 -13.18 8.15 21.39
CA GLY A 127 -13.33 8.22 22.84
C GLY A 127 -12.67 7.10 23.65
N MET A 128 -12.13 6.07 23.00
CA MET A 128 -11.38 5.01 23.69
C MET A 128 -9.94 5.46 24.02
N PRO A 129 -9.32 4.87 25.07
CA PRO A 129 -7.90 5.07 25.35
C PRO A 129 -7.02 4.71 24.15
N PHE A 130 -5.84 5.37 24.04
CA PHE A 130 -4.91 5.13 22.92
C PHE A 130 -4.55 3.65 22.77
N ALA A 131 -4.36 2.92 23.86
CA ALA A 131 -4.04 1.50 23.84
C ALA A 131 -5.07 0.64 23.05
N ALA A 132 -6.36 1.03 23.05
CA ALA A 132 -7.39 0.31 22.30
C ALA A 132 -7.35 0.56 20.78
N LYS A 133 -6.75 1.66 20.33
CA LYS A 133 -6.64 2.07 18.93
C LYS A 133 -5.22 2.09 18.39
N GLU A 134 -4.24 1.69 19.21
CA GLU A 134 -2.82 1.65 18.87
C GLU A 134 -2.56 0.81 17.63
N LEU A 135 -3.20 -0.35 17.53
CA LEU A 135 -3.05 -1.25 16.40
C LEU A 135 -3.50 -0.59 15.08
N SER A 136 -4.65 0.09 15.08
CA SER A 136 -5.14 0.82 13.90
C SER A 136 -4.20 1.95 13.50
N PHE A 137 -3.58 2.61 14.48
CA PHE A 137 -2.58 3.66 14.25
C PHE A 137 -1.31 3.10 13.60
N ILE A 138 -0.79 1.98 14.10
CA ILE A 138 0.42 1.32 13.57
C ILE A 138 0.19 0.91 12.11
N TYR A 139 -0.92 0.21 11.82
CA TYR A 139 -1.25 -0.17 10.44
C TYR A 139 -1.40 1.05 9.53
N MET A 140 -2.12 2.07 9.97
CA MET A 140 -2.29 3.31 9.22
C MET A 140 -0.94 3.93 8.85
N ALA A 141 -0.04 4.07 9.84
CA ALA A 141 1.29 4.66 9.63
C ALA A 141 2.13 3.84 8.65
N ILE A 142 2.15 2.51 8.79
CA ILE A 142 2.89 1.61 7.90
C ILE A 142 2.31 1.63 6.47
N PHE A 143 0.99 1.61 6.31
CA PHE A 143 0.37 1.66 4.99
C PHE A 143 0.60 3.00 4.28
N ILE A 144 0.58 4.11 5.00
CA ILE A 144 0.97 5.43 4.46
C ILE A 144 2.44 5.42 4.04
N LEU A 145 3.33 4.86 4.87
CA LEU A 145 4.75 4.73 4.52
C LEU A 145 4.95 3.90 3.25
N LEU A 146 4.31 2.73 3.15
CA LEU A 146 4.36 1.87 1.97
C LEU A 146 3.74 2.54 0.72
N PHE A 147 2.71 3.38 0.89
CA PHE A 147 2.11 4.15 -0.20
C PHE A 147 3.09 5.18 -0.78
N ILE A 148 3.82 5.88 0.10
CA ILE A 148 4.81 6.89 -0.28
C ILE A 148 6.04 6.23 -0.91
N THR A 149 6.59 5.19 -0.28
CA THR A 149 7.81 4.52 -0.73
C THR A 149 7.61 3.70 -2.01
N GLY A 150 6.38 3.19 -2.21
CA GLY A 150 6.05 2.35 -3.36
C GLY A 150 6.44 0.88 -3.20
N PRO A 151 6.23 0.06 -4.27
CA PRO A 151 6.28 -1.40 -4.17
C PRO A 151 7.67 -2.02 -4.04
N GLY A 152 8.74 -1.28 -4.38
CA GLY A 152 10.11 -1.81 -4.41
C GLY A 152 10.36 -2.72 -5.63
N LYS A 153 11.64 -3.04 -5.85
CA LYS A 153 12.12 -3.85 -6.99
C LYS A 153 11.51 -5.27 -7.02
N TYR A 154 11.26 -5.85 -5.85
CA TYR A 154 10.73 -7.21 -5.71
C TYR A 154 9.19 -7.21 -5.61
N SER A 155 8.52 -6.66 -6.63
CA SER A 155 7.07 -6.60 -6.73
C SER A 155 6.60 -6.93 -8.14
N PHE A 156 5.36 -7.41 -8.28
CA PHE A 156 4.76 -7.57 -9.60
C PHE A 156 4.61 -6.22 -10.32
N ASP A 157 4.36 -5.14 -9.60
CA ASP A 157 4.28 -3.80 -10.18
C ASP A 157 5.59 -3.37 -10.84
N ALA A 158 6.75 -3.73 -10.26
CA ALA A 158 8.05 -3.45 -10.85
C ALA A 158 8.29 -4.27 -12.13
N VAL A 159 7.87 -5.53 -12.14
CA VAL A 159 7.93 -6.38 -13.34
C VAL A 159 7.07 -5.79 -14.46
N ILE A 160 5.82 -5.43 -14.15
CA ILE A 160 4.90 -4.81 -15.12
C ILE A 160 5.46 -3.45 -15.60
N GLY A 161 6.03 -2.66 -14.69
CA GLY A 161 6.63 -1.37 -15.02
C GLY A 161 7.70 -1.47 -16.09
N ASN A 162 8.54 -2.50 -16.03
CA ASN A 162 9.59 -2.74 -17.00
C ASN A 162 9.05 -3.13 -18.40
N TYR A 163 7.85 -3.73 -18.47
CA TYR A 163 7.21 -4.07 -19.75
C TYR A 163 6.35 -2.94 -20.32
N VAL A 164 5.76 -2.10 -19.48
CA VAL A 164 4.76 -1.10 -19.89
C VAL A 164 5.39 0.28 -20.15
N LEU A 165 6.51 0.58 -19.51
CA LEU A 165 7.23 1.84 -19.73
C LEU A 165 8.33 1.60 -20.76
N PRO A 166 8.39 2.41 -21.84
CA PRO A 166 9.44 2.31 -22.84
C PRO A 166 10.82 2.52 -22.19
N ASP A 167 11.79 1.74 -22.66
CA ASP A 167 13.18 1.78 -22.25
C ASP A 167 13.71 3.22 -22.31
N ARG A 168 14.30 3.71 -21.23
CA ARG A 168 14.84 5.08 -21.15
C ARG A 168 16.05 5.32 -22.06
N GLY A 169 16.51 4.27 -22.75
CA GLY A 169 17.66 4.34 -23.65
C GLY A 169 17.39 4.92 -25.03
N ASN A 170 16.13 5.12 -25.42
CA ASN A 170 15.77 5.53 -26.79
C ASN A 170 15.11 6.90 -26.90
N VAL A 171 15.33 7.79 -25.95
CA VAL A 171 14.91 9.20 -26.03
C VAL A 171 16.18 10.06 -26.06
N GLU A 172 16.91 9.99 -27.15
CA GLU A 172 17.86 11.02 -27.61
C GLU A 172 17.19 11.91 -28.64
#